data_eaba4baf315f082f335dcdadc83d4b98
#
_entry.id   eaba4baf315f082f335dcdadc83d4b98
#
_cell.length_a   1.000
_cell.length_b   1.000
_cell.length_c   1.000
_cell.angle_alpha   90.00
_cell.angle_beta   90.00
_cell.angle_gamma   90.00
#
_symmetry.space_group_name_H-M   'P 1'
#
loop_
_entity.id
_entity.type
_entity.pdbx_description
1 polymer ?
#
loop_
_entity_poly.entity_id
_entity_poly.type
_entity_poly.pdbx_seq_one_letter_code
_entity_poly.pdbx_strand_id
1 'polypeptide(L)'
;MFDALATRGVQAGLADIRFAYHEGRMVSGLLTLFSAATASYYLPCTLREARPLQPATYLIDQAFAHVKSLGVRHWNWEGSPSRESGVYQFKARWGSVESAYRTLILPFQPPEVFRALGRERIARDFPFFFVYPFNQL
;
A
#
# COMPACT_ATOMS: atom_id res chain seq x y z
N MET A 1 -0.53 -14.41 6.49
CA MET A 1 0.08 -13.05 6.63
C MET A 1 -0.88 -12.09 7.33
N PHE A 2 -2.10 -11.84 6.82
CA PHE A 2 -3.04 -10.89 7.42
C PHE A 2 -3.42 -11.19 8.87
N ASP A 3 -3.68 -12.43 9.22
CA ASP A 3 -3.96 -12.84 10.61
C ASP A 3 -2.81 -12.47 11.56
N ALA A 4 -1.56 -12.65 11.11
CA ALA A 4 -0.40 -12.29 11.92
C ALA A 4 -0.28 -10.77 12.09
N LEU A 5 -0.60 -9.98 11.07
CA LEU A 5 -0.63 -8.51 11.17
C LEU A 5 -1.79 -8.04 12.05
N ALA A 6 -2.98 -8.61 11.88
CA ALA A 6 -4.16 -8.25 12.66
C ALA A 6 -4.06 -8.65 14.15
N THR A 7 -3.35 -9.71 14.46
CA THR A 7 -3.18 -10.19 15.84
C THR A 7 -1.88 -9.70 16.44
N ARG A 8 -0.75 -10.24 16.01
CA ARG A 8 0.57 -9.95 16.59
C ARG A 8 1.05 -8.53 16.29
N GLY A 9 0.81 -8.04 15.07
CA GLY A 9 1.22 -6.69 14.65
C GLY A 9 0.51 -5.61 15.46
N VAL A 10 -0.80 -5.74 15.64
CA VAL A 10 -1.61 -4.80 16.44
C VAL A 10 -1.22 -4.88 17.92
N GLN A 11 -1.10 -6.09 18.49
CA GLN A 11 -0.67 -6.27 19.87
C GLN A 11 0.72 -5.69 20.18
N ALA A 12 1.63 -5.79 19.19
CA ALA A 12 2.98 -5.23 19.30
C ALA A 12 3.06 -3.72 19.01
N GLY A 13 1.94 -3.07 18.68
CA GLY A 13 1.94 -1.66 18.28
C GLY A 13 2.62 -1.39 16.92
N LEU A 14 2.78 -2.42 16.09
CA LEU A 14 3.40 -2.33 14.76
C LEU A 14 2.39 -2.21 13.63
N ALA A 15 1.10 -2.33 13.94
CA ALA A 15 0.01 -2.18 13.00
C ALA A 15 -1.22 -1.55 13.66
N ASP A 16 -2.02 -0.84 12.87
CA ASP A 16 -3.36 -0.35 13.25
C ASP A 16 -4.34 -0.71 12.13
N ILE A 17 -5.50 -1.23 12.50
CA ILE A 17 -6.56 -1.59 11.55
C ILE A 17 -7.81 -0.83 11.92
N ARG A 18 -8.33 -0.07 10.95
CA ARG A 18 -9.55 0.74 11.11
C ARG A 18 -10.60 0.32 10.13
N PHE A 19 -11.83 0.37 10.55
CA PHE A 19 -13.00 0.08 9.72
C PHE A 19 -13.98 1.23 9.77
N ALA A 20 -14.56 1.56 8.62
CA ALA A 20 -15.70 2.47 8.53
C ALA A 20 -16.97 1.68 8.30
N TYR A 21 -18.03 2.09 9.00
CA TYR A 21 -19.35 1.49 8.89
C TYR A 21 -20.35 2.54 8.40
N HIS A 22 -21.29 2.11 7.60
CA HIS A 22 -22.44 2.89 7.16
C HIS A 22 -23.68 2.02 7.32
N GLU A 23 -24.69 2.52 8.06
CA GLU A 23 -25.92 1.77 8.34
C GLU A 23 -25.69 0.35 8.90
N GLY A 24 -24.73 0.22 9.81
CA GLY A 24 -24.37 -1.07 10.43
C GLY A 24 -23.53 -2.02 9.57
N ARG A 25 -23.27 -1.68 8.30
CA ARG A 25 -22.45 -2.49 7.38
C ARG A 25 -21.03 -1.91 7.27
N MET A 26 -20.03 -2.77 7.36
CA MET A 26 -18.64 -2.39 7.10
C MET A 26 -18.45 -2.05 5.63
N VAL A 27 -18.02 -0.82 5.32
CA VAL A 27 -17.90 -0.29 3.95
C VAL A 27 -16.47 0.02 3.53
N SER A 28 -15.55 0.17 4.49
CA SER A 28 -14.14 0.43 4.19
C SER A 28 -13.26 -0.06 5.32
N GLY A 29 -11.99 -0.36 4.99
CA GLY A 29 -10.94 -0.71 5.93
C GLY A 29 -9.60 -0.09 5.53
N LEU A 30 -8.77 0.17 6.53
CA LEU A 30 -7.42 0.68 6.35
C LEU A 30 -6.49 -0.05 7.31
N LEU A 31 -5.45 -0.67 6.76
CA LEU A 31 -4.31 -1.19 7.53
C LEU A 31 -3.15 -0.19 7.41
N THR A 32 -2.67 0.27 8.56
CA THR A 32 -1.48 1.10 8.69
C THR A 32 -0.39 0.30 9.38
N LEU A 33 0.84 0.35 8.88
CA LEU A 33 2.00 -0.29 9.49
C LEU A 33 2.92 0.77 10.10
N PHE A 34 3.53 0.46 11.25
CA PHE A 34 4.43 1.36 11.94
C PHE A 34 5.87 0.84 11.93
N SER A 35 6.81 1.74 11.64
CA SER A 35 8.25 1.48 11.72
C SER A 35 8.96 2.75 12.17
N ALA A 36 9.56 2.71 13.35
CA ALA A 36 10.19 3.88 13.99
C ALA A 36 9.24 5.10 13.99
N ALA A 37 9.60 6.19 13.32
CA ALA A 37 8.80 7.42 13.25
C ALA A 37 7.91 7.51 12.00
N THR A 38 7.67 6.39 11.32
CA THR A 38 6.92 6.34 10.05
C THR A 38 5.69 5.47 10.18
N ALA A 39 4.56 5.94 9.66
CA ALA A 39 3.34 5.17 9.42
C ALA A 39 3.17 4.96 7.91
N SER A 40 2.97 3.73 7.48
CA SER A 40 2.75 3.36 6.08
C SER A 40 1.28 3.09 5.80
N TYR A 41 0.73 3.76 4.79
CA TYR A 41 -0.59 3.53 4.20
C TYR A 41 -0.55 2.24 3.38
N TYR A 42 -0.73 1.10 4.07
CA TYR A 42 -0.36 -0.18 3.48
C TYR A 42 -1.50 -0.81 2.67
N LEU A 43 -2.68 -0.93 3.25
CA LEU A 43 -3.79 -1.65 2.61
C LEU A 43 -5.13 -0.93 2.83
N PRO A 44 -5.49 -0.01 1.93
CA PRO A 44 -6.83 0.53 1.87
C PRO A 44 -7.75 -0.40 1.10
N CYS A 45 -8.95 -0.62 1.60
CA CYS A 45 -10.02 -1.27 0.86
C CYS A 45 -11.34 -0.54 1.06
N THR A 46 -12.15 -0.47 0.01
CA THR A 46 -13.46 0.19 0.05
C THR A 46 -14.41 -0.54 -0.88
N LEU A 47 -15.59 -0.87 -0.39
CA LEU A 47 -16.65 -1.41 -1.23
C LEU A 47 -16.96 -0.45 -2.36
N ARG A 48 -17.11 -0.98 -3.57
CA ARG A 48 -17.30 -0.16 -4.78
C ARG A 48 -18.51 0.74 -4.67
N GLU A 49 -19.62 0.20 -4.18
CA GLU A 49 -20.88 0.90 -3.97
C GLU A 49 -20.80 2.00 -2.92
N ALA A 50 -19.89 1.89 -1.96
CA ALA A 50 -19.73 2.88 -0.89
C ALA A 50 -18.76 4.02 -1.26
N ARG A 51 -18.08 3.98 -2.41
CA ARG A 51 -17.13 5.02 -2.82
C ARG A 51 -17.72 6.44 -2.84
N PRO A 52 -18.98 6.68 -3.24
CA PRO A 52 -19.57 8.01 -3.18
C PRO A 52 -19.61 8.62 -1.77
N LEU A 53 -19.65 7.79 -0.73
CA LEU A 53 -19.64 8.21 0.68
C LEU A 53 -18.23 8.61 1.18
N GLN A 54 -17.18 8.40 0.38
CA GLN A 54 -15.79 8.75 0.71
C GLN A 54 -15.27 8.10 2.02
N PRO A 55 -15.60 6.84 2.36
CA PRO A 55 -15.22 6.27 3.66
C PRO A 55 -13.71 6.10 3.81
N ALA A 56 -12.96 5.94 2.71
CA ALA A 56 -11.50 5.89 2.75
C ALA A 56 -10.88 7.23 3.18
N THR A 57 -11.44 8.35 2.70
CA THR A 57 -11.02 9.69 3.11
C THR A 57 -11.22 9.89 4.61
N TYR A 58 -12.37 9.48 5.14
CA TYR A 58 -12.64 9.52 6.57
C TYR A 58 -11.65 8.68 7.37
N LEU A 59 -11.35 7.44 6.94
CA LEU A 59 -10.39 6.56 7.64
C LEU A 59 -8.97 7.13 7.65
N ILE A 60 -8.55 7.77 6.56
CA ILE A 60 -7.24 8.41 6.47
C ILE A 60 -7.14 9.60 7.44
N ASP A 61 -8.16 10.44 7.49
CA ASP A 61 -8.22 11.56 8.43
C ASP A 61 -8.10 11.08 9.87
N GLN A 62 -8.89 10.05 10.24
CA GLN A 62 -8.82 9.43 11.57
C GLN A 62 -7.46 8.78 11.84
N ALA A 63 -6.84 8.16 10.83
CA ALA A 63 -5.50 7.60 10.96
C ALA A 63 -4.45 8.70 11.18
N PHE A 64 -4.54 9.84 10.50
CA PHE A 64 -3.65 10.98 10.73
C PHE A 64 -3.74 11.51 12.15
N ALA A 65 -4.94 11.70 12.68
CA ALA A 65 -5.14 12.13 14.07
C ALA A 65 -4.46 11.15 15.04
N HIS A 66 -4.64 9.85 14.81
CA HIS A 66 -4.05 8.80 15.64
C HIS A 66 -2.52 8.77 15.56
N VAL A 67 -1.94 8.71 14.36
CA VAL A 67 -0.48 8.63 14.20
C VAL A 67 0.22 9.87 14.75
N LYS A 68 -0.43 11.03 14.65
CA LYS A 68 0.04 12.26 15.27
C LYS A 68 0.07 12.13 16.80
N SER A 69 -0.94 11.53 17.44
CA SER A 69 -0.98 11.32 18.89
C SER A 69 0.10 10.35 19.38
N LEU A 70 0.57 9.44 18.50
CA LEU A 70 1.68 8.51 18.77
C LEU A 70 3.07 9.14 18.54
N GLY A 71 3.16 10.41 18.13
CA GLY A 71 4.42 11.08 17.84
C GLY A 71 5.06 10.63 16.52
N VAL A 72 4.32 9.96 15.65
CA VAL A 72 4.77 9.60 14.30
C VAL A 72 4.98 10.87 13.49
N ARG A 73 6.10 10.98 12.79
CA ARG A 73 6.51 12.18 12.06
C ARG A 73 6.34 12.08 10.55
N HIS A 74 6.28 10.88 10.02
CA HIS A 74 6.22 10.64 8.58
C HIS A 74 5.05 9.72 8.25
N TRP A 75 4.29 10.12 7.21
CA TRP A 75 3.28 9.27 6.60
C TRP A 75 3.78 8.85 5.23
N ASN A 76 3.98 7.55 5.06
CA ASN A 76 4.39 6.97 3.79
C ASN A 76 3.15 6.49 3.02
N TRP A 77 2.88 7.10 1.90
CA TRP A 77 1.76 6.74 1.01
C TRP A 77 2.02 5.48 0.18
N GLU A 78 3.19 4.87 0.32
CA GLU A 78 3.64 3.77 -0.52
C GLU A 78 3.70 4.13 -2.03
N GLY A 79 4.07 3.16 -2.88
CA GLY A 79 4.21 3.37 -4.31
C GLY A 79 2.92 3.76 -5.03
N SER A 80 3.07 4.39 -6.17
CA SER A 80 2.00 4.63 -7.15
C SER A 80 2.46 4.17 -8.52
N PRO A 81 1.58 3.62 -9.37
CA PRO A 81 1.99 3.07 -10.67
C PRO A 81 2.58 4.12 -11.62
N SER A 82 1.98 5.30 -11.66
CA SER A 82 2.44 6.45 -12.45
C SER A 82 1.84 7.75 -11.91
N ARG A 83 2.36 8.89 -12.37
CA ARG A 83 1.82 10.21 -12.01
C ARG A 83 0.42 10.47 -12.56
N GLU A 84 0.06 9.83 -13.67
CA GLU A 84 -1.26 9.93 -14.31
C GLU A 84 -2.31 9.08 -13.63
N SER A 85 -1.89 8.14 -12.77
CA SER A 85 -2.82 7.23 -12.09
C SER A 85 -3.71 7.98 -11.08
N GLY A 86 -4.98 7.56 -10.99
CA GLY A 86 -5.90 8.09 -10.00
C GLY A 86 -5.41 7.91 -8.56
N VAL A 87 -4.61 6.87 -8.30
CA VAL A 87 -3.98 6.62 -7.00
C VAL A 87 -2.96 7.69 -6.66
N TYR A 88 -2.11 8.05 -7.62
CA TYR A 88 -1.14 9.14 -7.43
C TYR A 88 -1.85 10.48 -7.19
N GLN A 89 -2.83 10.82 -8.05
CA GLN A 89 -3.60 12.06 -7.94
C GLN A 89 -4.36 12.17 -6.60
N PHE A 90 -4.90 11.05 -6.12
CA PHE A 90 -5.52 10.99 -4.81
C PHE A 90 -4.51 11.32 -3.68
N LYS A 91 -3.35 10.68 -3.68
CA LYS A 91 -2.30 10.91 -2.67
C LYS A 91 -1.76 12.35 -2.72
N ALA A 92 -1.56 12.89 -3.92
CA ALA A 92 -1.09 14.26 -4.12
C ALA A 92 -2.03 15.32 -3.51
N ARG A 93 -3.35 15.09 -3.54
CA ARG A 93 -4.35 15.98 -2.92
C ARG A 93 -4.23 16.09 -1.40
N TRP A 94 -3.57 15.13 -0.76
CA TRP A 94 -3.26 15.16 0.67
C TRP A 94 -1.97 15.95 0.99
N GLY A 95 -1.36 16.59 0.00
CA GLY A 95 -0.12 17.34 0.16
C GLY A 95 1.12 16.44 0.26
N SER A 96 1.06 15.22 -0.29
CA SER A 96 2.21 14.32 -0.30
C SER A 96 3.36 14.88 -1.15
N VAL A 97 4.58 14.69 -0.67
CA VAL A 97 5.81 15.00 -1.40
C VAL A 97 6.32 13.73 -2.06
N GLU A 98 6.59 13.81 -3.36
CA GLU A 98 7.12 12.67 -4.11
C GLU A 98 8.55 12.35 -3.69
N SER A 99 8.82 11.07 -3.46
CA SER A 99 10.15 10.55 -3.19
C SER A 99 10.40 9.32 -4.05
N ALA A 100 11.59 9.22 -4.61
CA ALA A 100 12.00 8.03 -5.35
C ALA A 100 12.42 6.92 -4.38
N TYR A 101 12.01 5.71 -4.67
CA TYR A 101 12.54 4.52 -4.00
C TYR A 101 13.26 3.61 -5.01
N ARG A 102 14.12 2.76 -4.51
CA ARG A 102 14.84 1.78 -5.33
C ARG A 102 14.39 0.38 -4.95
N THR A 103 14.13 -0.45 -5.94
CA THR A 103 13.89 -1.87 -5.76
C THR A 103 15.20 -2.62 -5.99
N LEU A 104 15.63 -3.39 -5.00
CA LEU A 104 16.77 -4.30 -5.13
C LEU A 104 16.23 -5.66 -5.56
N ILE A 105 16.71 -6.15 -6.70
CA ILE A 105 16.31 -7.44 -7.24
C ILE A 105 17.49 -8.40 -7.10
N LEU A 106 17.29 -9.49 -6.40
CA LEU A 106 18.26 -10.58 -6.22
C LEU A 106 17.73 -11.83 -6.93
N PRO A 107 18.11 -12.05 -8.19
CA PRO A 107 17.67 -13.23 -8.92
C PRO A 107 18.40 -14.47 -8.37
N PHE A 108 17.63 -15.52 -8.05
CA PHE A 108 18.18 -16.84 -7.67
C PHE A 108 18.36 -17.79 -8.85
N GLN A 109 17.98 -17.34 -10.04
CA GLN A 109 18.17 -18.04 -11.30
C GLN A 109 19.00 -17.20 -12.25
N PRO A 110 19.79 -17.82 -13.16
CA PRO A 110 20.54 -17.10 -14.18
C PRO A 110 19.61 -16.24 -15.07
N PRO A 111 20.07 -15.07 -15.56
CA PRO A 111 19.27 -14.19 -16.41
C PRO A 111 18.68 -14.87 -17.66
N GLU A 112 19.37 -15.89 -18.19
CA GLU A 112 18.95 -16.66 -19.36
C GLU A 112 17.61 -17.37 -19.15
N VAL A 113 17.33 -17.80 -17.92
CA VAL A 113 16.03 -18.41 -17.57
C VAL A 113 14.89 -17.41 -17.75
N PHE A 114 15.10 -16.17 -17.30
CA PHE A 114 14.10 -15.11 -17.42
C PHE A 114 13.94 -14.65 -18.87
N ARG A 115 15.04 -14.58 -19.65
CA ARG A 115 15.00 -14.30 -21.09
C ARG A 115 14.21 -15.37 -21.84
N ALA A 116 14.46 -16.65 -21.55
CA ALA A 116 13.77 -17.76 -22.18
C ALA A 116 12.25 -17.79 -21.86
N LEU A 117 11.88 -17.41 -20.64
CA LEU A 117 10.47 -17.29 -20.26
C LEU A 117 9.78 -16.11 -20.98
N GLY A 118 10.48 -15.02 -21.15
CA GLY A 118 9.98 -13.80 -21.76
C GLY A 118 9.03 -13.00 -20.87
N ARG A 119 9.01 -11.69 -21.09
CA ARG A 119 8.22 -10.73 -20.31
C ARG A 119 6.73 -11.04 -20.27
N GLU A 120 6.15 -11.38 -21.44
CA GLU A 120 4.70 -11.62 -21.55
C GLU A 120 4.26 -12.82 -20.72
N ARG A 121 5.03 -13.91 -20.76
CA ARG A 121 4.75 -15.10 -19.96
C ARG A 121 4.86 -14.80 -18.46
N ILE A 122 5.93 -14.11 -18.05
CA ILE A 122 6.14 -13.76 -16.63
C ILE A 122 5.01 -12.82 -16.15
N ALA A 123 4.63 -11.81 -16.94
CA ALA A 123 3.55 -10.89 -16.57
C ALA A 123 2.18 -11.58 -16.45
N ARG A 124 1.92 -12.59 -17.31
CA ARG A 124 0.69 -13.39 -17.26
C ARG A 124 0.65 -14.33 -16.05
N ASP A 125 1.73 -15.05 -15.83
CA ASP A 125 1.80 -16.11 -14.79
C ASP A 125 2.03 -15.50 -13.39
N PHE A 126 2.62 -14.29 -13.33
CA PHE A 126 2.93 -13.56 -12.10
C PHE A 126 2.51 -12.07 -12.23
N PRO A 127 1.23 -11.76 -12.21
CA PRO A 127 0.72 -10.41 -12.52
C PRO A 127 1.20 -9.32 -11.57
N PHE A 128 1.72 -9.68 -10.39
CA PHE A 128 2.30 -8.75 -9.43
C PHE A 128 3.83 -8.70 -9.47
N PHE A 129 4.45 -9.46 -10.37
CA PHE A 129 5.91 -9.50 -10.55
C PHE A 129 6.37 -8.47 -11.59
N PHE A 130 6.16 -7.19 -11.29
CA PHE A 130 6.43 -6.08 -12.22
C PHE A 130 7.76 -5.35 -11.97
N VAL A 131 8.55 -5.79 -10.99
CA VAL A 131 9.80 -5.13 -10.60
C VAL A 131 11.03 -5.67 -11.31
N TYR A 132 10.90 -6.74 -12.09
CA TYR A 132 12.04 -7.32 -12.79
C TYR A 132 12.52 -6.39 -13.92
N PRO A 133 13.84 -6.09 -14.03
CA PRO A 133 14.36 -5.13 -15.00
C PRO A 133 14.47 -5.75 -16.40
N PHE A 134 13.34 -6.04 -17.04
CA PHE A 134 13.29 -6.65 -18.38
C PHE A 134 14.04 -5.86 -19.46
N ASN A 135 14.27 -4.57 -19.22
CA ASN A 135 15.06 -3.73 -20.12
C ASN A 135 16.56 -3.97 -20.03
N GLN A 136 17.01 -4.79 -19.07
CA GLN A 136 18.43 -5.15 -18.88
C GLN A 136 18.71 -6.60 -19.30
N LEU A 137 17.73 -7.30 -19.83
CA LEU A 137 17.86 -8.68 -20.30
C LEU A 137 18.36 -8.76 -21.74
#